data_869a87580907115ad55349c41b2901d3
#
_entry.id   869a87580907115ad55349c41b2901d3
#
_cell.length_a   1.000
_cell.length_b   1.000
_cell.length_c   1.000
_cell.angle_alpha   90.00
_cell.angle_beta   90.00
_cell.angle_gamma   90.00
#
_symmetry.space_group_name_H-M   'P 1'
#
loop_
_entity.id
_entity.type
_entity.pdbx_description
1 polymer ?
#
loop_
_entity_poly.entity_id
_entity_poly.type
_entity_poly.pdbx_seq_one_letter_code
_entity_poly.pdbx_strand_id
1 'polypeptide(L)' 'MLALSALGWVLGDGPRAERLLSLTGLSADELRAGLGDPALLGAVLDFLCAHEPDLVAAAEALNITPAQLAAARESLTR' A
#
# COMPACT_ATOMS: atom_id res chain seq x y z
N MET A 1 11.89 1.51 3.68
CA MET A 1 10.75 2.38 3.92
C MET A 1 9.48 1.55 4.04
N LEU A 2 8.65 1.84 5.03
CA LEU A 2 7.46 1.04 5.34
C LEU A 2 6.44 1.01 4.20
N ALA A 3 6.19 2.16 3.56
CA ALA A 3 5.25 2.24 2.45
C ALA A 3 5.67 1.39 1.25
N LEU A 4 6.96 1.36 0.92
CA LEU A 4 7.48 0.50 -0.13
C LEU A 4 7.36 -0.98 0.23
N SER A 5 7.60 -1.32 1.48
CA SER A 5 7.43 -2.70 1.97
C SER A 5 5.96 -3.13 1.85
N ALA A 6 5.03 -2.25 2.20
CA ALA A 6 3.60 -2.51 2.08
C ALA A 6 3.20 -2.72 0.61
N LEU A 7 3.71 -1.89 -0.29
CA LEU A 7 3.47 -2.04 -1.72
C LEU A 7 3.98 -3.37 -2.23
N GLY A 8 5.19 -3.77 -1.84
CA GLY A 8 5.76 -5.07 -2.20
C GLY A 8 4.89 -6.22 -1.74
N TRP A 9 4.34 -6.12 -0.53
CA TRP A 9 3.43 -7.14 -0.01
C TRP A 9 2.14 -7.23 -0.85
N VAL A 10 1.55 -6.08 -1.21
CA VAL A 10 0.35 -6.06 -2.06
C VAL A 10 0.62 -6.71 -3.40
N LEU A 11 1.74 -6.37 -4.03
CA LEU A 11 2.10 -6.89 -5.35
C LEU A 11 2.51 -8.36 -5.32
N GLY A 12 2.78 -8.91 -4.15
CA GLY A 12 3.11 -10.32 -3.99
C GLY A 12 1.92 -11.27 -4.15
N ASP A 13 0.69 -10.75 -4.21
CA ASP A 13 -0.53 -11.53 -4.41
C ASP A 13 -1.29 -10.98 -5.61
N GLY A 14 -1.53 -11.83 -6.63
CA GLY A 14 -2.17 -11.40 -7.88
C GLY A 14 -3.52 -10.71 -7.68
N PRO A 15 -4.48 -11.34 -6.98
CA PRO A 15 -5.79 -10.72 -6.74
C PRO A 15 -5.71 -9.38 -5.98
N ARG A 16 -4.81 -9.26 -5.01
CA ARG A 16 -4.62 -8.00 -4.29
C ARG A 16 -4.04 -6.92 -5.20
N ALA A 17 -3.05 -7.28 -6.02
CA ALA A 17 -2.44 -6.35 -6.97
C ALA A 17 -3.48 -5.85 -7.97
N GLU A 18 -4.30 -6.74 -8.52
CA GLU A 18 -5.37 -6.37 -9.46
C GLU A 18 -6.37 -5.42 -8.82
N ARG A 19 -6.74 -5.67 -7.57
CA ARG A 19 -7.66 -4.83 -6.83
C ARG A 19 -7.09 -3.44 -6.60
N LEU A 20 -5.81 -3.35 -6.25
CA LEU A 20 -5.12 -2.06 -6.11
C LEU A 20 -5.13 -1.28 -7.41
N LEU A 21 -4.75 -1.92 -8.52
CA LEU A 21 -4.72 -1.27 -9.83
C LEU A 21 -6.12 -0.83 -10.27
N SER A 22 -7.14 -1.65 -10.01
CA SER A 22 -8.52 -1.34 -10.32
C SER A 22 -9.03 -0.12 -9.54
N LEU A 23 -8.72 -0.04 -8.26
CA LEU A 23 -9.20 1.04 -7.40
C LEU A 23 -8.44 2.35 -7.61
N THR A 24 -7.17 2.28 -7.97
CA THR A 24 -6.35 3.47 -8.20
C THR A 24 -6.38 3.94 -9.65
N GLY A 25 -6.79 3.09 -10.58
CA GLY A 25 -6.75 3.39 -12.00
C GLY A 25 -5.36 3.36 -12.60
N LEU A 26 -4.36 2.90 -11.86
CA LEU A 26 -2.98 2.83 -12.33
C LEU A 26 -2.71 1.56 -13.11
N SER A 27 -1.79 1.64 -14.08
CA SER A 27 -1.22 0.46 -14.73
C SER A 27 -0.02 -0.03 -13.93
N ALA A 28 0.42 -1.27 -14.19
CA ALA A 28 1.61 -1.81 -13.55
C ALA A 28 2.86 -0.97 -13.86
N ASP A 29 2.95 -0.43 -15.08
CA ASP A 29 4.08 0.42 -15.48
C ASP A 29 4.07 1.76 -14.74
N GLU A 30 2.88 2.37 -14.60
CA GLU A 30 2.73 3.61 -13.83
C GLU A 30 3.10 3.39 -12.37
N LEU A 31 2.72 2.26 -11.81
CA LEU A 31 3.04 1.91 -10.43
C LEU A 31 4.56 1.80 -10.24
N ARG A 32 5.24 1.12 -11.16
CA ARG A 32 6.71 0.99 -11.11
C ARG A 32 7.41 2.33 -11.26
N ALA A 33 6.93 3.17 -12.16
CA ALA A 33 7.51 4.48 -12.39
C ALA A 33 7.32 5.42 -11.20
N GLY A 34 6.25 5.21 -10.42
CA GLY A 34 5.91 6.07 -9.29
C GLY A 34 6.38 5.58 -7.93
N LEU A 35 7.28 4.59 -7.86
CA LEU A 35 7.72 4.03 -6.58
C LEU A 35 8.35 5.03 -5.62
N GLY A 36 8.92 6.12 -6.14
CA GLY A 36 9.47 7.19 -5.33
C GLY A 36 8.51 8.34 -5.06
N ASP A 37 7.27 8.26 -5.55
CA ASP A 37 6.29 9.32 -5.42
C ASP A 37 5.48 9.14 -4.11
N PRO A 38 5.58 10.11 -3.16
CA PRO A 38 4.80 10.02 -1.92
C PRO A 38 3.30 9.94 -2.14
N ALA A 39 2.77 10.59 -3.18
CA ALA A 39 1.34 10.53 -3.49
C ALA A 39 0.91 9.12 -3.87
N LEU A 40 1.72 8.41 -4.65
CA LEU A 40 1.45 7.02 -5.00
C LEU A 40 1.51 6.12 -3.77
N LEU A 41 2.55 6.27 -2.96
CA LEU A 41 2.72 5.47 -1.75
C LEU A 41 1.59 5.73 -0.75
N GLY A 42 1.12 6.98 -0.67
CA GLY A 42 -0.04 7.34 0.13
C GLY A 42 -1.31 6.64 -0.35
N ALA A 43 -1.50 6.55 -1.67
CA ALA A 43 -2.65 5.86 -2.26
C ALA A 43 -2.63 4.36 -1.94
N VAL A 44 -1.45 3.73 -1.93
CA VAL A 44 -1.30 2.32 -1.55
C VAL A 44 -1.71 2.12 -0.08
N LEU A 45 -1.26 2.98 0.80
CA LEU A 45 -1.61 2.90 2.22
C LEU A 45 -3.10 3.21 2.44
N ASP A 46 -3.69 4.13 1.69
CA ASP A 46 -5.13 4.38 1.70
C ASP A 46 -5.91 3.13 1.30
N PHE A 47 -5.45 2.42 0.27
CA PHE A 47 -6.04 1.16 -0.16
C PHE A 47 -6.06 0.15 0.98
N LEU A 48 -4.95 -0.02 1.69
CA LEU A 48 -4.87 -0.94 2.81
C LEU A 48 -5.76 -0.51 3.97
N CYS A 49 -5.74 0.78 4.32
CA CYS A 49 -6.53 1.30 5.43
C CYS A 49 -8.04 1.23 5.16
N ALA A 50 -8.45 1.28 3.89
CA ALA A 50 -9.85 1.18 3.51
C ALA A 50 -10.41 -0.25 3.62
N HIS A 51 -9.53 -1.27 3.73
CA HIS A 51 -9.95 -2.66 3.81
C HIS A 51 -9.21 -3.34 4.98
N GLU A 52 -9.87 -3.39 6.12
CA GLU A 52 -9.26 -3.84 7.38
C GLU A 52 -8.59 -5.22 7.32
N PRO A 53 -9.18 -6.25 6.68
CA PRO A 53 -8.51 -7.54 6.57
C PRO A 53 -7.15 -7.45 5.87
N ASP A 54 -7.03 -6.63 4.82
CA ASP A 54 -5.75 -6.43 4.14
C ASP A 54 -4.78 -5.64 5.01
N LEU A 55 -5.27 -4.65 5.74
CA LEU A 55 -4.44 -3.86 6.65
C LEU A 55 -3.81 -4.75 7.73
N VAL A 56 -4.61 -5.59 8.35
CA VAL A 56 -4.14 -6.52 9.39
C VAL A 56 -3.16 -7.53 8.81
N ALA A 57 -3.47 -8.11 7.67
CA ALA A 57 -2.61 -9.10 7.02
C ALA A 57 -1.27 -8.48 6.61
N ALA A 58 -1.29 -7.26 6.08
CA ALA A 58 -0.06 -6.55 5.71
C ALA A 58 0.79 -6.26 6.95
N ALA A 59 0.17 -5.80 8.02
CA ALA A 59 0.88 -5.52 9.26
C ALA A 59 1.55 -6.78 9.83
N GLU A 60 0.85 -7.90 9.83
CA GLU A 60 1.41 -9.18 10.26
C GLU A 60 2.59 -9.62 9.39
N ALA A 61 2.43 -9.51 8.07
CA ALA A 61 3.48 -9.90 7.13
C ALA A 61 4.73 -9.03 7.26
N LEU A 62 4.57 -7.76 7.59
CA LEU A 62 5.67 -6.81 7.78
C LEU A 62 6.18 -6.77 9.23
N ASN A 63 5.57 -7.56 10.11
CA ASN A 63 5.93 -7.65 11.53
C ASN A 63 5.80 -6.29 12.24
N ILE A 64 4.70 -5.60 11.97
CA ILE A 64 4.37 -4.30 12.56
C ILE A 64 2.89 -4.32 12.98
N THR A 65 2.42 -3.23 13.58
CA THR A 65 1.01 -3.08 13.95
C THR A 65 0.22 -2.35 12.86
N PRO A 66 -1.11 -2.57 12.77
CA PRO A 66 -1.94 -1.78 11.87
C PRO A 66 -1.85 -0.27 12.13
N ALA A 67 -1.69 0.13 13.38
CA ALA A 67 -1.52 1.53 13.76
C ALA A 67 -0.26 2.14 13.14
N GLN A 68 0.82 1.36 13.02
CA GLN A 68 2.05 1.82 12.38
C GLN A 68 1.86 2.07 10.89
N LEU A 69 1.07 1.23 10.21
CA LEU A 69 0.72 1.47 8.81
C LEU A 69 -0.13 2.72 8.64
N ALA A 70 -1.11 2.92 9.50
CA ALA A 70 -1.95 4.12 9.47
C ALA A 70 -1.11 5.38 9.73
N ALA A 71 -0.16 5.33 10.65
CA ALA A 71 0.73 6.44 10.93
C ALA A 71 1.64 6.76 9.72
N ALA A 72 2.11 5.74 9.02
CA ALA A 72 2.91 5.93 7.81
C ALA A 72 2.09 6.65 6.72
N ARG A 73 0.81 6.31 6.58
CA ARG A 73 -0.10 6.99 5.65
C ARG A 73 -0.21 8.48 5.98
N GLU A 74 -0.42 8.82 7.23
CA GLU A 74 -0.50 10.22 7.67
C GLU A 74 0.79 10.98 7.38
N SER A 75 1.93 10.35 7.59
CA SER A 75 3.23 10.94 7.32
C SER A 75 3.40 11.30 5.84
N LEU A 76 2.82 10.51 4.94
CA LEU A 76 2.92 10.74 3.48
C LEU A 76 1.94 11.81 3.00
N THR A 77 0.88 12.08 3.73
CA THR A 77 -0.14 13.05 3.33
C THR A 77 0.07 14.46 3.90
N ARG A 78 1.10 14.65 4.70
CA ARG A 78 1.43 15.95 5.28
C ARG A 78 2.14 16.89 4.31
#